data_aef37a513f41c50e5f43583f7591850d
#
_entry.id   aef37a513f41c50e5f43583f7591850d
#
_cell.length_a   1.000
_cell.length_b   1.000
_cell.length_c   1.000
_cell.angle_alpha   90.00
_cell.angle_beta   90.00
_cell.angle_gamma   90.00
#
_symmetry.space_group_name_H-M   'P 1'
#
loop_
_entity.id
_entity.type
_entity.pdbx_description
1 polymer ?
#
loop_
_entity_poly.entity_id
_entity_poly.type
_entity_poly.pdbx_seq_one_letter_code
_entity_poly.pdbx_strand_id
1 'polypeptide(L)'
;TQNTQYHDKYFSNLDFDLSKAIFIFSYNHEEKVNPILKDRMYRIETAGYEKKDKRVIAKKYLIPKIAANINFTEDDVIINDEIIDYIVEKYTMGEKGVRNLKRCLEIIYNKLNLFRLLDKETTLFEKKEMMDVSFPLEITEEIVRKLIKEKDKKGIPFGMYI
;
A
#
# COMPACT_ATOMS: atom_id res chain seq x y z
N THR A 1 -36.67 -12.89 -15.60
CA THR A 1 -35.34 -12.82 -14.97
C THR A 1 -35.46 -12.96 -13.46
N GLN A 2 -34.67 -13.84 -12.88
CA GLN A 2 -34.80 -14.26 -11.47
C GLN A 2 -34.48 -13.18 -10.43
N ASN A 3 -34.10 -11.96 -10.85
CA ASN A 3 -33.69 -10.88 -9.95
C ASN A 3 -34.76 -9.80 -9.73
N THR A 4 -35.97 -9.99 -10.25
CA THR A 4 -37.07 -9.02 -10.09
C THR A 4 -37.77 -9.14 -8.74
N GLN A 5 -37.60 -10.25 -8.01
CA GLN A 5 -38.25 -10.54 -6.74
C GLN A 5 -37.19 -11.05 -5.76
N TYR A 6 -36.25 -10.21 -5.36
CA TYR A 6 -35.30 -10.54 -4.32
C TYR A 6 -35.90 -10.23 -2.95
N HIS A 7 -35.91 -11.21 -2.05
CA HIS A 7 -36.34 -11.07 -0.67
C HIS A 7 -35.10 -11.01 0.25
N ASP A 8 -35.00 -9.95 1.00
CA ASP A 8 -34.01 -9.86 2.07
C ASP A 8 -34.47 -10.66 3.30
N LYS A 9 -33.53 -11.25 4.03
CA LYS A 9 -33.79 -12.06 5.21
C LYS A 9 -34.55 -11.30 6.31
N TYR A 10 -34.29 -10.01 6.46
CA TYR A 10 -34.88 -9.16 7.50
C TYR A 10 -36.08 -8.38 7.01
N PHE A 11 -36.26 -8.23 5.70
CA PHE A 11 -37.38 -7.53 5.06
C PHE A 11 -38.15 -8.46 4.11
N SER A 12 -38.58 -9.59 4.65
CA SER A 12 -39.19 -10.66 3.85
C SER A 12 -40.50 -10.25 3.12
N ASN A 13 -41.14 -9.16 3.56
CA ASN A 13 -42.38 -8.66 2.97
C ASN A 13 -42.14 -7.59 1.86
N LEU A 14 -40.89 -7.28 1.53
CA LEU A 14 -40.55 -6.32 0.51
C LEU A 14 -39.81 -7.02 -0.63
N ASP A 15 -40.36 -6.90 -1.83
CA ASP A 15 -39.69 -7.31 -3.07
C ASP A 15 -38.73 -6.24 -3.55
N PHE A 16 -37.48 -6.59 -3.75
CA PHE A 16 -36.50 -5.71 -4.36
C PHE A 16 -36.26 -6.13 -5.82
N ASP A 17 -36.41 -5.22 -6.73
CA ASP A 17 -36.07 -5.43 -8.14
C ASP A 17 -34.57 -5.16 -8.35
N LEU A 18 -33.76 -6.20 -8.45
CA LEU A 18 -32.35 -6.16 -8.74
C LEU A 18 -32.05 -6.36 -10.25
N SER A 19 -33.05 -6.36 -11.11
CA SER A 19 -32.87 -6.63 -12.55
C SER A 19 -31.96 -5.60 -13.25
N LYS A 20 -31.88 -4.39 -12.71
CA LYS A 20 -31.03 -3.29 -13.21
C LYS A 20 -29.71 -3.16 -12.46
N ALA A 21 -29.46 -3.97 -11.45
CA ALA A 21 -28.23 -3.93 -10.68
C ALA A 21 -27.07 -4.54 -11.47
N ILE A 22 -25.92 -3.88 -11.43
CA ILE A 22 -24.66 -4.40 -11.96
C ILE A 22 -23.87 -4.94 -10.77
N PHE A 23 -23.54 -6.23 -10.81
CA PHE A 23 -22.75 -6.89 -9.78
C PHE A 23 -21.30 -6.98 -10.22
N ILE A 24 -20.40 -6.42 -9.43
CA ILE A 24 -18.96 -6.50 -9.65
C ILE A 24 -18.34 -7.26 -8.47
N PHE A 25 -17.68 -8.36 -8.76
CA PHE A 25 -17.00 -9.18 -7.77
C PHE A 25 -15.49 -9.11 -7.99
N SER A 26 -14.72 -8.94 -6.90
CA SER A 26 -13.27 -9.05 -6.92
C SER A 26 -12.82 -10.22 -6.06
N TYR A 27 -11.88 -11.02 -6.56
CA TYR A 27 -11.33 -12.16 -5.84
C TYR A 27 -9.88 -12.43 -6.25
N ASN A 28 -9.12 -13.00 -5.33
CA ASN A 28 -7.72 -13.35 -5.56
C ASN A 28 -7.53 -14.84 -5.87
N HIS A 29 -8.51 -15.67 -5.51
CA HIS A 29 -8.45 -17.12 -5.59
C HIS A 29 -9.61 -17.64 -6.43
N GLU A 30 -9.37 -17.79 -7.71
CA GLU A 30 -10.38 -18.24 -8.67
C GLU A 30 -10.90 -19.66 -8.36
N GLU A 31 -10.01 -20.50 -7.84
CA GLU A 31 -10.34 -21.89 -7.46
C GLU A 31 -11.36 -22.00 -6.34
N LYS A 32 -11.52 -20.93 -5.54
CA LYS A 32 -12.50 -20.87 -4.45
C LYS A 32 -13.88 -20.35 -4.87
N VAL A 33 -13.98 -19.83 -6.08
CA VAL A 33 -15.24 -19.30 -6.61
C VAL A 33 -16.09 -20.46 -7.11
N ASN A 34 -17.39 -20.45 -6.72
CA ASN A 34 -18.33 -21.47 -7.17
C ASN A 34 -18.37 -21.55 -8.71
N PRO A 35 -18.20 -22.74 -9.30
CA PRO A 35 -18.18 -22.92 -10.74
C PRO A 35 -19.44 -22.40 -11.47
N ILE A 36 -20.61 -22.51 -10.84
CA ILE A 36 -21.87 -22.01 -11.39
C ILE A 36 -21.88 -20.49 -11.51
N LEU A 37 -21.26 -19.80 -10.54
CA LEU A 37 -21.12 -18.35 -10.60
C LEU A 37 -20.08 -17.93 -11.64
N LYS A 38 -18.97 -18.65 -11.74
CA LYS A 38 -17.93 -18.40 -12.76
C LYS A 38 -18.48 -18.43 -14.17
N ASP A 39 -19.32 -19.41 -14.47
CA ASP A 39 -19.94 -19.55 -15.78
C ASP A 39 -20.85 -18.40 -16.18
N ARG A 40 -21.37 -17.67 -15.19
CA ARG A 40 -22.26 -16.52 -15.39
C ARG A 40 -21.60 -15.15 -15.30
N MET A 41 -20.29 -15.10 -15.01
CA MET A 41 -19.55 -13.86 -14.87
C MET A 41 -18.66 -13.61 -16.08
N TYR A 42 -18.62 -12.36 -16.53
CA TYR A 42 -17.55 -11.89 -17.41
C TYR A 42 -16.28 -11.69 -16.60
N ARG A 43 -15.21 -12.41 -16.93
CA ARG A 43 -13.96 -12.38 -16.20
C ARG A 43 -13.02 -11.36 -16.79
N ILE A 44 -12.45 -10.53 -15.93
CA ILE A 44 -11.37 -9.61 -16.28
C ILE A 44 -10.19 -9.97 -15.39
N GLU A 45 -9.12 -10.46 -16.00
CA GLU A 45 -7.88 -10.75 -15.30
C GLU A 45 -7.02 -9.48 -15.23
N THR A 46 -6.57 -9.13 -14.03
CA THR A 46 -5.66 -8.01 -13.83
C THR A 46 -4.25 -8.52 -13.60
N ALA A 47 -3.34 -8.20 -14.50
CA ALA A 47 -1.93 -8.51 -14.34
C ALA A 47 -1.30 -7.73 -13.16
N GLY A 48 -0.26 -8.27 -12.59
CA GLY A 48 0.56 -7.54 -11.62
C GLY A 48 1.39 -6.45 -12.29
N TYR A 49 1.92 -5.54 -11.49
CA TYR A 49 2.79 -4.47 -11.97
C TYR A 49 4.24 -4.94 -12.09
N GLU A 50 4.88 -4.59 -13.21
CA GLU A 50 6.32 -4.73 -13.40
C GLU A 50 7.09 -3.66 -12.61
N LYS A 51 8.41 -3.81 -12.50
CA LYS A 51 9.27 -2.81 -11.82
C LYS A 51 9.11 -1.41 -12.41
N LYS A 52 9.04 -1.32 -13.74
CA LYS A 52 8.85 -0.03 -14.44
C LYS A 52 7.55 0.64 -14.04
N ASP A 53 6.46 -0.12 -13.98
CA ASP A 53 5.17 0.40 -13.59
C ASP A 53 5.18 0.86 -12.13
N LYS A 54 5.82 0.10 -11.24
CA LYS A 54 5.96 0.44 -9.83
C LYS A 54 6.73 1.74 -9.60
N ARG A 55 7.80 2.01 -10.40
CA ARG A 55 8.50 3.30 -10.38
C ARG A 55 7.58 4.46 -10.76
N VAL A 56 6.85 4.29 -11.87
CA VAL A 56 5.91 5.32 -12.33
C VAL A 56 4.82 5.58 -11.28
N ILE A 57 4.23 4.52 -10.73
CA ILE A 57 3.20 4.60 -9.69
C ILE A 57 3.76 5.28 -8.43
N ALA A 58 4.98 4.90 -8.01
CA ALA A 58 5.63 5.52 -6.86
C ALA A 58 5.81 7.02 -7.05
N LYS A 59 6.45 7.44 -8.16
CA LYS A 59 6.77 8.85 -8.40
C LYS A 59 5.56 9.73 -8.69
N LYS A 60 4.63 9.25 -9.52
CA LYS A 60 3.49 10.08 -9.94
C LYS A 60 2.33 10.11 -8.96
N TYR A 61 2.18 9.06 -8.14
CA TYR A 61 0.97 8.92 -7.31
C TYR A 61 1.26 8.72 -5.83
N LEU A 62 2.20 7.82 -5.47
CA LEU A 62 2.39 7.48 -4.06
C LEU A 62 3.17 8.56 -3.31
N ILE A 63 4.32 8.94 -3.83
CA ILE A 63 5.22 9.93 -3.21
C ILE A 63 4.52 11.27 -3.03
N PRO A 64 3.92 11.90 -4.05
CA PRO A 64 3.24 13.18 -3.89
C PRO A 64 2.11 13.13 -2.87
N LYS A 65 1.32 12.04 -2.90
CA LYS A 65 0.21 11.86 -1.95
C LYS A 65 0.70 11.69 -0.51
N ILE A 66 1.77 10.94 -0.29
CA ILE A 66 2.35 10.73 1.05
C ILE A 66 2.97 12.03 1.56
N ALA A 67 3.76 12.72 0.74
CA ALA A 67 4.37 14.00 1.08
C ALA A 67 3.34 15.05 1.49
N ALA A 68 2.27 15.20 0.70
CA ALA A 68 1.19 16.13 0.99
C ALA A 68 0.50 15.87 2.33
N ASN A 69 0.33 14.61 2.73
CA ASN A 69 -0.30 14.24 4.00
C ASN A 69 0.47 14.70 5.25
N ILE A 70 1.78 14.93 5.11
CA ILE A 70 2.67 15.31 6.22
C ILE A 70 3.33 16.68 6.00
N ASN A 71 2.80 17.48 5.08
CA ASN A 71 3.29 18.81 4.75
C ASN A 71 4.78 18.84 4.34
N PHE A 72 5.21 17.86 3.55
CA PHE A 72 6.45 17.91 2.80
C PHE A 72 6.18 18.43 1.38
N THR A 73 7.13 19.18 0.85
CA THR A 73 7.15 19.54 -0.56
C THR A 73 7.77 18.41 -1.40
N GLU A 74 7.60 18.46 -2.72
CA GLU A 74 8.16 17.43 -3.62
C GLU A 74 9.70 17.46 -3.60
N ASP A 75 10.30 18.62 -3.30
CA ASP A 75 11.76 18.82 -3.30
C ASP A 75 12.41 18.47 -1.96
N ASP A 76 11.64 18.31 -0.88
CA ASP A 76 12.20 18.01 0.44
C ASP A 76 12.87 16.64 0.50
N VAL A 77 12.30 15.65 -0.20
CA VAL A 77 12.77 14.26 -0.16
C VAL A 77 12.94 13.72 -1.57
N ILE A 78 14.17 13.45 -1.97
CA ILE A 78 14.51 12.97 -3.30
C ILE A 78 14.70 11.46 -3.26
N ILE A 79 13.86 10.73 -4.02
CA ILE A 79 13.95 9.27 -4.15
C ILE A 79 14.18 8.90 -5.61
N ASN A 80 15.38 8.39 -5.90
CA ASN A 80 15.77 7.97 -7.25
C ASN A 80 15.17 6.61 -7.62
N ASP A 81 15.13 6.29 -8.93
CA ASP A 81 14.58 5.02 -9.45
C ASP A 81 15.29 3.80 -8.85
N GLU A 82 16.61 3.90 -8.65
CA GLU A 82 17.42 2.83 -8.07
C GLU A 82 16.99 2.50 -6.64
N ILE A 83 16.64 3.52 -5.87
CA ILE A 83 16.15 3.34 -4.50
C ILE A 83 14.75 2.74 -4.47
N ILE A 84 13.88 3.13 -5.42
CA ILE A 84 12.56 2.49 -5.55
C ILE A 84 12.73 1.01 -5.88
N ASP A 85 13.62 0.68 -6.81
CA ASP A 85 13.92 -0.71 -7.16
C ASP A 85 14.48 -1.50 -5.98
N TYR A 86 15.41 -0.90 -5.25
CA TYR A 86 15.96 -1.51 -4.04
C TYR A 86 14.87 -1.83 -3.00
N ILE A 87 13.94 -0.89 -2.78
CA ILE A 87 12.80 -1.10 -1.88
C ILE A 87 11.91 -2.25 -2.40
N VAL A 88 11.62 -2.25 -3.71
CA VAL A 88 10.79 -3.31 -4.33
C VAL A 88 11.43 -4.67 -4.16
N GLU A 89 12.73 -4.80 -4.41
CA GLU A 89 13.43 -6.08 -4.33
C GLU A 89 13.57 -6.62 -2.90
N LYS A 90 13.94 -5.75 -1.97
CA LYS A 90 14.30 -6.15 -0.61
C LYS A 90 13.10 -6.24 0.33
N TYR A 91 12.12 -5.36 0.18
CA TYR A 91 11.08 -5.16 1.20
C TYR A 91 9.65 -5.51 0.75
N THR A 92 9.40 -5.69 -0.56
CA THR A 92 8.03 -6.02 -1.00
C THR A 92 7.76 -7.51 -1.17
N MET A 93 8.76 -8.38 -0.96
CA MET A 93 8.62 -9.84 -0.98
C MET A 93 8.00 -10.39 -2.29
N GLY A 94 8.31 -9.81 -3.42
CA GLY A 94 7.76 -10.24 -4.72
C GLY A 94 6.27 -9.91 -4.93
N GLU A 95 5.71 -8.99 -4.14
CA GLU A 95 4.32 -8.55 -4.31
C GLU A 95 4.04 -8.11 -5.74
N LYS A 96 2.95 -8.61 -6.32
CA LYS A 96 2.49 -8.21 -7.67
C LYS A 96 1.86 -6.82 -7.68
N GLY A 97 1.33 -6.36 -6.57
CA GLY A 97 0.76 -5.03 -6.38
C GLY A 97 1.77 -3.98 -5.91
N VAL A 98 1.26 -2.90 -5.32
CA VAL A 98 2.04 -1.78 -4.77
C VAL A 98 1.75 -1.48 -3.30
N ARG A 99 1.02 -2.36 -2.61
CA ARG A 99 0.63 -2.15 -1.20
C ARG A 99 1.84 -2.08 -0.28
N ASN A 100 2.75 -3.04 -0.39
CA ASN A 100 3.95 -3.07 0.43
C ASN A 100 4.91 -1.95 0.05
N LEU A 101 5.03 -1.62 -1.23
CA LEU A 101 5.80 -0.46 -1.69
C LEU A 101 5.26 0.83 -1.06
N LYS A 102 3.95 1.06 -1.13
CA LYS A 102 3.30 2.21 -0.48
C LYS A 102 3.61 2.26 1.01
N ARG A 103 3.47 1.13 1.71
CA ARG A 103 3.78 1.03 3.14
C ARG A 103 5.23 1.36 3.46
N CYS A 104 6.18 0.88 2.66
CA CYS A 104 7.60 1.21 2.85
C CYS A 104 7.85 2.71 2.69
N LEU A 105 7.27 3.34 1.67
CA LEU A 105 7.35 4.78 1.46
C LEU A 105 6.72 5.55 2.63
N GLU A 106 5.54 5.15 3.10
CA GLU A 106 4.89 5.75 4.27
C GLU A 106 5.76 5.66 5.52
N ILE A 107 6.44 4.53 5.76
CA ILE A 107 7.36 4.37 6.90
C ILE A 107 8.54 5.35 6.77
N ILE A 108 9.14 5.47 5.60
CA ILE A 108 10.24 6.40 5.35
C ILE A 108 9.81 7.83 5.67
N TYR A 109 8.75 8.29 5.04
CA TYR A 109 8.26 9.66 5.18
C TYR A 109 7.80 9.99 6.60
N ASN A 110 7.08 9.08 7.26
CA ASN A 110 6.65 9.28 8.65
C ASN A 110 7.82 9.36 9.62
N LYS A 111 8.86 8.53 9.45
CA LYS A 111 10.07 8.61 10.28
C LYS A 111 10.86 9.88 10.02
N LEU A 112 11.00 10.31 8.77
CA LEU A 112 11.65 11.58 8.44
C LEU A 112 10.90 12.76 9.05
N ASN A 113 9.56 12.74 8.97
CA ASN A 113 8.74 13.77 9.61
C ASN A 113 8.92 13.77 11.14
N LEU A 114 8.97 12.61 11.73
CA LEU A 114 9.22 12.47 13.16
C LEU A 114 10.59 13.05 13.54
N PHE A 115 11.66 12.74 12.80
CA PHE A 115 13.00 13.30 13.06
C PHE A 115 13.06 14.80 12.83
N ARG A 116 12.28 15.35 11.91
CA ARG A 116 12.14 16.79 11.70
C ARG A 116 11.52 17.50 12.91
N LEU A 117 10.55 16.85 13.55
CA LEU A 117 9.75 17.42 14.64
C LEU A 117 10.36 17.18 16.03
N LEU A 118 11.26 16.20 16.17
CA LEU A 118 11.89 15.89 17.45
C LEU A 118 13.04 16.85 17.74
N ASP A 119 13.03 17.44 18.92
CA ASP A 119 14.17 18.15 19.46
C ASP A 119 15.33 17.20 19.73
N LYS A 120 16.57 17.69 19.55
CA LYS A 120 17.82 16.90 19.68
C LYS A 120 18.03 16.31 21.10
N GLU A 121 17.30 16.80 22.09
CA GLU A 121 17.37 16.35 23.49
C GLU A 121 16.37 15.24 23.85
N THR A 122 15.50 14.84 22.88
CA THR A 122 14.44 13.87 23.15
C THR A 122 14.99 12.45 23.23
N THR A 123 14.83 11.78 24.39
CA THR A 123 15.31 10.41 24.67
C THR A 123 14.34 9.30 24.21
N LEU A 124 13.37 9.62 23.36
CA LEU A 124 12.34 8.65 22.91
C LEU A 124 12.85 7.51 22.04
N PHE A 125 14.06 7.64 21.47
CA PHE A 125 14.70 6.61 20.66
C PHE A 125 16.12 6.36 21.15
N GLU A 126 16.62 5.13 20.94
CA GLU A 126 18.06 4.86 21.13
C GLU A 126 18.86 5.80 20.21
N LYS A 127 19.91 6.43 20.73
CA LYS A 127 20.78 7.37 19.98
C LYS A 127 21.25 6.83 18.62
N LYS A 128 21.26 5.51 18.43
CA LYS A 128 21.60 4.83 17.17
C LYS A 128 20.50 4.93 16.10
N GLU A 129 19.26 5.21 16.47
CA GLU A 129 18.12 5.30 15.55
C GLU A 129 17.85 6.74 15.11
N MET A 130 18.40 7.73 15.82
CA MET A 130 18.24 9.13 15.44
C MET A 130 19.15 9.49 14.27
N MET A 131 18.62 10.29 13.36
CA MET A 131 19.34 10.82 12.21
C MET A 131 19.13 12.34 12.17
N ASP A 132 20.23 13.08 12.08
CA ASP A 132 20.13 14.52 11.77
C ASP A 132 19.63 14.65 10.34
N VAL A 133 18.45 15.22 10.18
CA VAL A 133 17.79 15.37 8.88
C VAL A 133 17.82 16.84 8.48
N SER A 134 18.49 17.13 7.39
CA SER A 134 18.44 18.44 6.72
C SER A 134 17.80 18.27 5.35
N PHE A 135 16.91 19.17 4.99
CA PHE A 135 16.23 19.13 3.69
C PHE A 135 16.85 20.16 2.74
N PRO A 136 16.96 19.88 1.43
CA PRO A 136 16.52 18.64 0.76
C PRO A 136 17.38 17.42 1.13
N LEU A 137 16.72 16.25 1.30
CA LEU A 137 17.36 14.99 1.64
C LEU A 137 17.27 13.99 0.48
N GLU A 138 18.41 13.54 -0.01
CA GLU A 138 18.47 12.44 -0.95
C GLU A 138 18.48 11.09 -0.20
N ILE A 139 17.54 10.22 -0.52
CA ILE A 139 17.42 8.90 0.10
C ILE A 139 18.42 7.93 -0.52
N THR A 140 19.26 7.35 0.33
CA THR A 140 20.23 6.31 -0.04
C THR A 140 19.78 4.93 0.50
N GLU A 141 20.42 3.86 0.01
CA GLU A 141 20.15 2.52 0.55
C GLU A 141 20.42 2.41 2.05
N GLU A 142 21.44 3.11 2.56
CA GLU A 142 21.77 3.12 3.98
C GLU A 142 20.64 3.74 4.81
N ILE A 143 20.08 4.84 4.32
CA ILE A 143 18.93 5.49 4.95
C ILE A 143 17.74 4.55 4.94
N VAL A 144 17.46 3.89 3.81
CA VAL A 144 16.36 2.92 3.73
C VAL A 144 16.54 1.80 4.75
N ARG A 145 17.73 1.21 4.86
CA ARG A 145 18.03 0.15 5.84
C ARG A 145 17.86 0.63 7.28
N LYS A 146 18.23 1.86 7.58
CA LYS A 146 18.08 2.46 8.91
C LYS A 146 16.62 2.74 9.25
N LEU A 147 15.84 3.21 8.25
CA LEU A 147 14.44 3.56 8.46
C LEU A 147 13.50 2.36 8.41
N ILE A 148 13.77 1.37 7.55
CA ILE A 148 12.94 0.17 7.42
C ILE A 148 13.72 -0.98 8.05
N LYS A 149 13.32 -1.42 9.24
CA LYS A 149 13.90 -2.63 9.86
C LYS A 149 13.62 -3.82 8.95
N GLU A 150 14.66 -4.57 8.59
CA GLU A 150 14.48 -5.88 7.95
C GLU A 150 13.62 -6.73 8.87
N LYS A 151 12.49 -7.17 8.37
CA LYS A 151 11.67 -8.10 9.11
C LYS A 151 12.41 -9.42 9.14
N ASP A 152 12.72 -9.90 10.33
CA ASP A 152 13.00 -11.31 10.51
C ASP A 152 11.98 -12.12 9.71
N LYS A 153 12.47 -13.10 8.94
CA LYS A 153 11.67 -13.96 8.04
C LYS A 153 10.55 -14.77 8.74
N LYS A 154 10.32 -14.54 10.02
CA LYS A 154 9.25 -15.13 10.80
C LYS A 154 8.09 -14.14 10.89
N GLY A 155 7.11 -14.42 10.06
CA GLY A 155 5.73 -13.94 10.08
C GLY A 155 5.41 -12.72 10.92
N ILE A 156 5.18 -11.58 10.27
CA ILE A 156 4.52 -10.47 10.94
C ILE A 156 3.07 -10.85 11.18
N PRO A 157 2.56 -10.70 12.40
CA PRO A 157 1.14 -10.78 12.62
C PRO A 157 0.42 -9.76 11.73
N PHE A 158 -0.42 -10.25 10.85
CA PHE A 158 -1.43 -9.44 10.18
C PHE A 158 -2.32 -8.88 11.30
N GLY A 159 -2.24 -7.61 11.59
CA GLY A 159 -3.15 -7.01 12.53
C GLY A 159 -2.57 -6.02 13.53
N MET A 160 -1.90 -4.98 13.06
CA MET A 160 -1.87 -3.72 13.79
C MET A 160 -2.29 -2.62 12.83
N TYR A 161 -3.57 -2.49 12.67
CA TYR A 161 -4.20 -1.24 12.27
C TYR A 161 -4.57 -0.52 13.56
N ILE A 162 -3.92 0.57 13.81
CA ILE A 162 -4.45 1.68 14.59
C ILE A 162 -4.56 2.83 13.63
#